data_083cf8a1e6c09b5a75fae0b8f125e88c
#
_entry.id   083cf8a1e6c09b5a75fae0b8f125e88c
#
_cell.length_a   1.000
_cell.length_b   1.000
_cell.length_c   1.000
_cell.angle_alpha   90.00
_cell.angle_beta   90.00
_cell.angle_gamma   90.00
#
_symmetry.space_group_name_H-M   'P 1'
#
loop_
_entity.id
_entity.type
_entity.pdbx_description
1 polymer ?
#
loop_
_entity_poly.entity_id
_entity_poly.type
_entity_poly.pdbx_seq_one_letter_code
_entity_poly.pdbx_strand_id
1 'polypeptide(L)'
;MEKTLAELVREYKGGNEKSFEKIAEKMNPMIMFYAGKLYTWEQEDARQEMLLTLFCSLKKMKYCKSEGECLSYIRTAVRRRYKDLVLKELHNQNKTVHTE
;
A
#
# COMPACT_ATOMS: atom_id res chain seq x y z
N MET A 1 10.13 2.48 -23.81
CA MET A 1 9.06 3.26 -23.18
C MET A 1 8.56 2.58 -21.93
N GLU A 2 8.43 3.34 -20.88
CA GLU A 2 7.88 2.77 -19.65
C GLU A 2 6.38 2.53 -19.77
N LYS A 3 5.94 1.42 -19.20
CA LYS A 3 4.52 1.12 -19.16
C LYS A 3 3.85 1.96 -18.09
N THR A 4 2.60 2.31 -18.33
CA THR A 4 1.82 3.02 -17.33
C THR A 4 1.40 2.06 -16.20
N LEU A 5 0.98 2.62 -15.09
CA LEU A 5 0.48 1.82 -13.98
C LEU A 5 -0.71 0.96 -14.43
N ALA A 6 -1.63 1.55 -15.20
CA ALA A 6 -2.79 0.82 -15.69
C ALA A 6 -2.39 -0.38 -16.55
N GLU A 7 -1.39 -0.20 -17.43
CA GLU A 7 -0.89 -1.29 -18.27
C GLU A 7 -0.28 -2.40 -17.41
N LEU A 8 0.53 -2.03 -16.42
CA LEU A 8 1.17 -3.01 -15.53
C LEU A 8 0.13 -3.76 -14.71
N VAL A 9 -0.90 -3.08 -14.23
CA VAL A 9 -1.97 -3.72 -13.48
C VAL A 9 -2.71 -4.72 -14.37
N ARG A 10 -3.01 -4.34 -15.60
CA ARG A 10 -3.67 -5.26 -16.53
C ARG A 10 -2.82 -6.49 -16.81
N GLU A 11 -1.51 -6.31 -17.00
CA GLU A 11 -0.60 -7.43 -17.21
C GLU A 11 -0.55 -8.35 -16.00
N TYR A 12 -0.47 -7.76 -14.82
CA TYR A 12 -0.44 -8.50 -13.58
C TYR A 12 -1.72 -9.34 -13.41
N LYS A 13 -2.87 -8.72 -13.64
CA LYS A 13 -4.16 -9.41 -13.50
C LYS A 13 -4.35 -10.45 -14.59
N GLY A 14 -3.67 -10.31 -15.72
CA GLY A 14 -3.66 -11.30 -16.78
C GLY A 14 -2.74 -12.49 -16.54
N GLY A 15 -2.04 -12.51 -15.41
CA GLY A 15 -1.20 -13.63 -15.03
C GLY A 15 0.30 -13.36 -15.05
N ASN A 16 0.73 -12.17 -15.44
CA ASN A 16 2.15 -11.84 -15.47
C ASN A 16 2.59 -11.34 -14.09
N GLU A 17 3.01 -12.27 -13.24
CA GLU A 17 3.42 -11.94 -11.88
C GLU A 17 4.63 -11.03 -11.80
N LYS A 18 5.48 -11.03 -12.82
CA LYS A 18 6.65 -10.17 -12.86
C LYS A 18 6.29 -8.69 -12.89
N SER A 19 5.09 -8.37 -13.37
CA SER A 19 4.63 -6.99 -13.41
C SER A 19 4.44 -6.41 -12.01
N PHE A 20 4.28 -7.23 -10.99
CA PHE A 20 4.15 -6.75 -9.61
C PHE A 20 5.38 -5.97 -9.17
N GLU A 21 6.58 -6.44 -9.51
CA GLU A 21 7.81 -5.75 -9.14
C GLU A 21 7.85 -4.34 -9.72
N LYS A 22 7.41 -4.20 -10.97
CA LYS A 22 7.37 -2.90 -11.63
C LYS A 22 6.32 -1.98 -11.02
N ILE A 23 5.18 -2.55 -10.65
CA ILE A 23 4.14 -1.79 -9.96
C ILE A 23 4.67 -1.30 -8.61
N ALA A 24 5.34 -2.16 -7.86
CA ALA A 24 5.92 -1.80 -6.57
C ALA A 24 6.95 -0.69 -6.72
N GLU A 25 7.78 -0.74 -7.77
CA GLU A 25 8.74 0.32 -8.04
C GLU A 25 8.05 1.66 -8.30
N LYS A 26 7.00 1.65 -9.11
CA LYS A 26 6.25 2.89 -9.40
C LYS A 26 5.60 3.46 -8.15
N MET A 27 5.13 2.60 -7.26
CA MET A 27 4.43 3.00 -6.06
C MET A 27 5.38 3.22 -4.89
N ASN A 28 6.67 2.97 -5.06
CA ASN A 28 7.64 3.08 -3.98
C ASN A 28 7.64 4.45 -3.28
N PRO A 29 7.57 5.58 -3.99
CA PRO A 29 7.53 6.88 -3.30
C PRO A 29 6.34 6.98 -2.34
N MET A 30 5.16 6.51 -2.74
CA MET A 30 3.98 6.52 -1.88
C MET A 30 4.16 5.56 -0.70
N ILE A 31 4.68 4.36 -0.97
CA ILE A 31 4.92 3.36 0.06
C ILE A 31 5.88 3.91 1.11
N MET A 32 6.97 4.51 0.67
CA MET A 32 7.96 5.07 1.59
C MET A 32 7.41 6.27 2.35
N PHE A 33 6.54 7.05 1.73
CA PHE A 33 5.91 8.18 2.38
C PHE A 33 5.10 7.72 3.61
N TYR A 34 4.25 6.72 3.44
CA TYR A 34 3.43 6.24 4.55
C TYR A 34 4.24 5.41 5.53
N ALA A 35 5.18 4.61 5.04
CA ALA A 35 6.05 3.83 5.93
C ALA A 35 6.86 4.76 6.84
N GLY A 36 7.34 5.87 6.31
CA GLY A 36 8.10 6.84 7.10
C GLY A 36 7.29 7.51 8.20
N LYS A 37 5.96 7.55 8.04
CA LYS A 37 5.08 8.12 9.06
C LYS A 37 4.80 7.15 10.20
N LEU A 38 5.09 5.88 10.02
CA LEU A 38 4.97 4.87 11.07
C LEU A 38 6.27 4.82 11.87
N TYR A 39 6.59 5.92 12.50
CA TYR A 39 7.91 6.12 13.12
C TYR A 39 8.15 5.23 14.35
N THR A 40 7.09 4.67 14.93
CA THR A 40 7.23 3.74 16.06
C THR A 40 7.53 2.32 15.57
N TRP A 41 7.41 2.07 14.27
CA TRP A 41 7.70 0.78 13.66
C TRP A 41 9.15 0.76 13.18
N GLU A 42 9.72 -0.45 13.13
CA GLU A 42 10.93 -0.62 12.38
C GLU A 42 10.64 -0.33 10.92
N GLN A 43 11.51 0.45 10.25
CA GLN A 43 11.22 0.96 8.91
C GLN A 43 11.02 -0.15 7.89
N GLU A 44 11.79 -1.22 7.98
CA GLU A 44 11.63 -2.35 7.05
C GLU A 44 10.27 -3.02 7.23
N ASP A 45 9.83 -3.17 8.48
CA ASP A 45 8.52 -3.75 8.77
C ASP A 45 7.40 -2.85 8.25
N ALA A 46 7.54 -1.54 8.42
CA ALA A 46 6.57 -0.57 7.93
C ALA A 46 6.46 -0.65 6.40
N ARG A 47 7.60 -0.71 5.73
CA ARG A 47 7.65 -0.80 4.28
C ARG A 47 6.97 -2.08 3.79
N GLN A 48 7.25 -3.20 4.43
CA GLN A 48 6.66 -4.48 4.07
C GLN A 48 5.15 -4.48 4.27
N GLU A 49 4.68 -3.85 5.34
CA GLU A 49 3.24 -3.75 5.59
C GLU A 49 2.55 -2.96 4.48
N MET A 50 3.16 -1.87 4.03
CA MET A 50 2.60 -1.07 2.94
C MET A 50 2.66 -1.81 1.61
N LEU A 51 3.73 -2.59 1.37
CA LEU A 51 3.83 -3.42 0.18
C LEU A 51 2.78 -4.52 0.16
N LEU A 52 2.56 -5.14 1.32
CA LEU A 52 1.51 -6.16 1.43
C LEU A 52 0.14 -5.56 1.15
N THR A 53 -0.09 -4.35 1.63
CA THR A 53 -1.35 -3.64 1.36
C THR A 53 -1.51 -3.38 -0.14
N LEU A 54 -0.44 -2.99 -0.82
CA LEU A 54 -0.45 -2.81 -2.27
C LEU A 54 -0.85 -4.12 -2.95
N PHE A 55 -0.21 -5.21 -2.57
CA PHE A 55 -0.48 -6.53 -3.13
C PHE A 55 -1.95 -6.91 -2.95
N CYS A 56 -2.48 -6.73 -1.74
CA CYS A 56 -3.88 -7.04 -1.45
C CYS A 56 -4.84 -6.14 -2.24
N SER A 57 -4.49 -4.87 -2.43
CA SER A 57 -5.34 -3.97 -3.19
C SER A 57 -5.43 -4.38 -4.65
N LEU A 58 -4.31 -4.86 -5.21
CA LEU A 58 -4.30 -5.34 -6.59
C LEU A 58 -5.18 -6.58 -6.75
N LYS A 59 -5.17 -7.45 -5.76
CA LYS A 59 -6.03 -8.64 -5.79
C LYS A 59 -7.51 -8.29 -5.74
N LYS A 60 -7.87 -7.28 -4.96
CA LYS A 60 -9.27 -6.86 -4.81
C LYS A 60 -9.76 -6.02 -5.97
N MET A 61 -8.86 -5.35 -6.66
CA MET A 61 -9.22 -4.50 -7.80
C MET A 61 -9.69 -5.37 -8.95
N LYS A 62 -10.91 -5.12 -9.41
CA LYS A 62 -11.46 -5.92 -10.51
C LYS A 62 -10.83 -5.53 -11.84
N TYR A 63 -10.77 -4.24 -12.11
CA TYR A 63 -10.07 -3.69 -13.27
C TYR A 63 -9.98 -2.18 -13.08
N CYS A 64 -9.12 -1.56 -13.84
CA CYS A 64 -9.07 -0.10 -13.86
C CYS A 64 -9.13 0.38 -15.30
N LYS A 65 -9.93 1.41 -15.52
CA LYS A 65 -10.15 1.95 -16.86
C LYS A 65 -9.09 2.97 -17.23
N SER A 66 -8.52 3.63 -16.24
CA SER A 66 -7.59 4.71 -16.49
C SER A 66 -6.48 4.71 -15.45
N GLU A 67 -5.41 5.42 -15.77
CA GLU A 67 -4.29 5.59 -14.86
C GLU A 67 -4.74 6.23 -13.55
N GLY A 68 -5.59 7.24 -13.64
CA GLY A 68 -6.12 7.92 -12.46
C GLY A 68 -6.92 7.01 -11.55
N GLU A 69 -7.74 6.14 -12.13
CA GLU A 69 -8.52 5.18 -11.33
C GLU A 69 -7.63 4.19 -10.61
N CYS A 70 -6.63 3.65 -11.30
CA CYS A 70 -5.67 2.71 -10.70
C CYS A 70 -4.94 3.37 -9.53
N LEU A 71 -4.40 4.55 -9.77
CA LEU A 71 -3.64 5.27 -8.76
C LEU A 71 -4.50 5.63 -7.55
N SER A 72 -5.72 6.10 -7.82
CA SER A 72 -6.65 6.49 -6.75
C SER A 72 -7.03 5.29 -5.88
N TYR A 73 -7.30 4.15 -6.51
CA TYR A 73 -7.65 2.93 -5.79
C TYR A 73 -6.51 2.49 -4.87
N ILE A 74 -5.30 2.43 -5.40
CA ILE A 74 -4.12 2.00 -4.64
C ILE A 74 -3.83 2.98 -3.51
N ARG A 75 -3.85 4.28 -3.82
CA ARG A 75 -3.60 5.32 -2.81
C ARG A 75 -4.60 5.24 -1.67
N THR A 76 -5.87 5.04 -2.00
CA THR A 76 -6.92 4.94 -0.98
C THR A 76 -6.70 3.73 -0.09
N ALA A 77 -6.34 2.58 -0.68
CA ALA A 77 -6.09 1.36 0.08
C ALA A 77 -4.90 1.52 1.04
N VAL A 78 -3.80 2.06 0.54
CA VAL A 78 -2.60 2.26 1.35
C VAL A 78 -2.86 3.27 2.46
N ARG A 79 -3.53 4.37 2.13
CA ARG A 79 -3.84 5.41 3.11
C ARG A 79 -4.77 4.91 4.21
N ARG A 80 -5.77 4.11 3.84
CA ARG A 80 -6.70 3.50 4.83
C ARG A 80 -5.95 2.59 5.77
N ARG A 81 -5.06 1.77 5.23
CA ARG A 81 -4.28 0.85 6.06
C ARG A 81 -3.37 1.63 7.01
N TYR A 82 -2.73 2.68 6.51
CA TYR A 82 -1.91 3.56 7.33
C TYR A 82 -2.73 4.12 8.50
N LYS A 83 -3.92 4.65 8.23
CA LYS A 83 -4.79 5.22 9.26
C LYS A 83 -5.20 4.18 10.29
N ASP A 84 -5.52 2.97 9.82
CA ASP A 84 -5.90 1.87 10.72
C ASP A 84 -4.75 1.53 11.67
N LEU A 85 -3.53 1.49 11.16
CA LEU A 85 -2.37 1.18 11.98
C LEU A 85 -2.10 2.26 13.02
N VAL A 86 -2.25 3.51 12.63
CA VAL A 86 -2.08 4.63 13.56
C VAL A 86 -3.13 4.57 14.67
N LEU A 87 -4.38 4.31 14.31
CA LEU A 87 -5.46 4.22 15.29
C LEU A 87 -5.25 3.06 16.25
N LYS A 88 -4.80 1.92 15.75
CA LYS A 88 -4.49 0.76 16.60
C LYS A 88 -3.39 1.09 17.60
N GLU A 89 -2.38 1.80 17.16
CA GLU A 89 -1.27 2.17 18.02
C GLU A 89 -1.71 3.12 19.11
N LEU A 90 -2.50 4.13 18.77
CA LEU A 90 -3.06 5.06 19.76
C LEU A 90 -3.93 4.33 20.75
N HIS A 91 -4.75 3.39 20.29
CA HIS A 91 -5.60 2.59 21.16
C HIS A 91 -4.77 1.74 22.12
N ASN A 92 -3.71 1.12 21.63
CA ASN A 92 -2.83 0.31 22.48
C ASN A 92 -2.11 1.16 23.52
N GLN A 93 -1.68 2.35 23.17
CA GLN A 93 -1.06 3.28 24.11
C GLN A 93 -2.05 3.68 25.20
N ASN A 94 -3.28 3.97 24.83
CA ASN A 94 -4.31 4.33 25.78
C ASN A 94 -4.61 3.17 26.74
N LYS A 95 -4.67 1.94 26.22
CA LYS A 95 -4.87 0.76 27.04
C LYS A 95 -3.75 0.58 28.05
N THR A 96 -2.52 0.80 27.61
CA THR A 96 -1.36 0.67 28.49
C THR A 96 -1.45 1.67 29.63
N VAL A 97 -1.87 2.89 29.34
CA VAL A 97 -2.03 3.92 30.37
C VAL A 97 -3.14 3.55 31.36
N HIS A 98 -4.22 2.96 30.86
CA HIS A 98 -5.37 2.62 31.70
C HIS A 98 -5.16 1.39 32.58
N THR A 99 -4.22 0.55 32.24
CA THR A 99 -4.00 -0.68 33.02
C THR A 99 -3.13 -0.47 34.24
N GLU A 100 -2.64 0.71 34.44
CA GLU A 100 -1.92 1.05 35.67
C GLU A 100 -2.87 1.47 36.80
#